data_3fab8e60da694f6d1ffd334291dc569e
#
_entry.id   3fab8e60da694f6d1ffd334291dc569e
#
_cell.length_a   1.000
_cell.length_b   1.000
_cell.length_c   1.000
_cell.angle_alpha   90.00
_cell.angle_beta   90.00
_cell.angle_gamma   90.00
#
_symmetry.space_group_name_H-M   'P 1'
#
loop_
_entity.id
_entity.type
_entity.pdbx_description
1 polymer ?
#
loop_
_entity_poly.entity_id
_entity_poly.type
_entity_poly.pdbx_seq_one_letter_code
_entity_poly.pdbx_strand_id
1 'polypeptide(L)'
;MSALSKIKHIILFEMILIFFSSVVMSETAEKTNVALRTSQGDIIIELYSDQAPITVTNFLRHLDEGFYDGSSFYRTVTIENDNGSPKIKVIQGGIGDRIKPFSAIKHESTDITGLSHIDGTISMSRYEVDTATSDFFICIGDHEGLDYGGTRNKDGLGFSAFGRVISGMDIVKKINLLPSEKKTENIYVQGQMLNNPVMIYKAERL
;
A
#
# COMPACT_ATOMS: atom_id res chain seq x y z
N MET A 1 -14.55 -67.59 32.14
CA MET A 1 -13.85 -66.33 31.81
C MET A 1 -14.93 -65.27 31.64
N SER A 2 -14.99 -64.35 32.58
CA SER A 2 -16.17 -63.50 32.80
C SER A 2 -16.22 -62.30 31.87
N ALA A 3 -17.43 -61.85 31.54
CA ALA A 3 -17.75 -60.73 30.71
C ALA A 3 -17.05 -59.41 31.14
N LEU A 4 -16.57 -59.30 32.36
CA LEU A 4 -15.84 -58.12 32.87
C LEU A 4 -14.47 -57.90 32.22
N SER A 5 -13.82 -58.96 31.68
CA SER A 5 -12.49 -58.80 31.04
C SER A 5 -12.58 -58.14 29.66
N LYS A 6 -13.70 -58.33 28.94
CA LYS A 6 -13.88 -57.77 27.59
C LYS A 6 -14.24 -56.28 27.60
N ILE A 7 -14.88 -55.82 28.67
CA ILE A 7 -15.29 -54.39 28.78
C ILE A 7 -14.08 -53.49 29.07
N LYS A 8 -13.06 -53.95 29.80
CA LYS A 8 -11.85 -53.16 30.09
C LYS A 8 -10.97 -52.88 28.85
N HIS A 9 -11.00 -53.75 27.85
CA HIS A 9 -10.20 -53.58 26.64
C HIS A 9 -10.87 -52.62 25.61
N ILE A 10 -12.20 -52.52 25.65
CA ILE A 10 -12.94 -51.59 24.78
C ILE A 10 -12.81 -50.15 25.25
N ILE A 11 -12.85 -49.92 26.57
CA ILE A 11 -12.70 -48.56 27.14
C ILE A 11 -11.26 -48.00 26.97
N LEU A 12 -10.26 -48.89 26.93
CA LEU A 12 -8.87 -48.43 26.73
C LEU A 12 -8.55 -48.09 25.27
N PHE A 13 -9.32 -48.60 24.33
CA PHE A 13 -9.13 -48.33 22.89
C PHE A 13 -9.79 -47.01 22.42
N GLU A 14 -10.87 -46.58 23.08
CA GLU A 14 -11.54 -45.32 22.76
C GLU A 14 -10.83 -44.11 23.41
N MET A 15 -9.99 -44.26 24.40
CA MET A 15 -9.27 -43.13 25.04
C MET A 15 -7.98 -42.71 24.29
N ILE A 16 -7.56 -43.45 23.28
CA ILE A 16 -6.34 -43.10 22.49
C ILE A 16 -6.67 -42.24 21.25
N LEU A 17 -7.97 -42.03 20.95
CA LEU A 17 -8.36 -41.35 19.71
C LEU A 17 -8.69 -39.85 19.85
N ILE A 18 -8.43 -39.22 21.02
CA ILE A 18 -8.81 -37.81 21.27
C ILE A 18 -7.58 -36.92 21.54
N PHE A 19 -6.42 -37.25 21.02
CA PHE A 19 -5.28 -36.32 21.06
C PHE A 19 -4.63 -36.13 19.70
N PHE A 20 -5.46 -36.00 18.64
CA PHE A 20 -5.02 -35.27 17.45
C PHE A 20 -5.33 -33.80 17.67
N SER A 21 -4.53 -33.19 18.53
CA SER A 21 -4.45 -31.72 18.62
C SER A 21 -4.06 -31.23 17.23
N SER A 22 -5.02 -30.68 16.52
CA SER A 22 -4.74 -29.90 15.32
C SER A 22 -3.83 -28.75 15.75
N VAL A 23 -2.54 -28.92 15.57
CA VAL A 23 -1.62 -27.78 15.50
C VAL A 23 -2.06 -27.01 14.29
N VAL A 24 -2.95 -26.03 14.49
CA VAL A 24 -3.17 -24.96 13.54
C VAL A 24 -1.84 -24.22 13.52
N MET A 25 -0.96 -24.61 12.59
CA MET A 25 0.14 -23.74 12.22
C MET A 25 -0.52 -22.46 11.72
N SER A 26 -0.52 -21.43 12.54
CA SER A 26 -0.72 -20.06 12.07
C SER A 26 0.41 -19.84 11.07
N GLU A 27 0.10 -19.97 9.79
CA GLU A 27 0.96 -19.52 8.70
C GLU A 27 1.10 -18.02 8.96
N THR A 28 2.25 -17.62 9.49
CA THR A 28 2.57 -16.19 9.57
C THR A 28 2.65 -15.74 8.13
N ALA A 29 1.65 -14.98 7.68
CA ALA A 29 1.65 -14.39 6.35
C ALA A 29 3.03 -13.75 6.12
N GLU A 30 3.71 -14.20 5.07
CA GLU A 30 5.04 -13.72 4.74
C GLU A 30 4.91 -12.26 4.32
N LYS A 31 5.47 -11.37 5.15
CA LYS A 31 5.45 -9.93 4.86
C LYS A 31 6.25 -9.66 3.61
N THR A 32 5.61 -9.17 2.58
CA THR A 32 6.27 -8.81 1.34
C THR A 32 6.87 -7.43 1.46
N ASN A 33 8.20 -7.35 1.43
CA ASN A 33 8.92 -6.09 1.37
C ASN A 33 9.36 -5.78 -0.06
N VAL A 34 9.33 -4.50 -0.43
CA VAL A 34 9.80 -4.02 -1.72
C VAL A 34 10.75 -2.84 -1.55
N ALA A 35 11.70 -2.71 -2.45
CA ALA A 35 12.61 -1.58 -2.52
C ALA A 35 12.31 -0.72 -3.75
N LEU A 36 12.17 0.58 -3.55
CA LEU A 36 12.23 1.58 -4.61
C LEU A 36 13.60 2.25 -4.57
N ARG A 37 14.48 1.88 -5.52
CA ARG A 37 15.83 2.47 -5.66
C ARG A 37 15.70 3.78 -6.42
N THR A 38 15.87 4.91 -5.75
CA THR A 38 15.65 6.22 -6.36
C THR A 38 16.93 7.03 -6.53
N SER A 39 16.87 8.10 -7.33
CA SER A 39 17.98 9.05 -7.46
C SER A 39 18.28 9.86 -6.19
N GLN A 40 17.47 9.73 -5.15
CA GLN A 40 17.65 10.41 -3.86
C GLN A 40 18.02 9.44 -2.73
N GLY A 41 17.95 8.13 -2.96
CA GLY A 41 18.18 7.06 -1.99
C GLY A 41 17.09 6.01 -2.06
N ASP A 42 17.21 4.98 -1.24
CA ASP A 42 16.30 3.83 -1.22
C ASP A 42 15.12 4.05 -0.27
N ILE A 43 13.94 3.62 -0.70
CA ILE A 43 12.72 3.59 0.10
C ILE A 43 12.28 2.14 0.18
N ILE A 44 12.21 1.58 1.41
CA ILE A 44 11.78 0.21 1.66
C ILE A 44 10.36 0.24 2.22
N ILE A 45 9.49 -0.55 1.62
CA ILE A 45 8.05 -0.57 1.92
C ILE A 45 7.65 -1.99 2.29
N GLU A 46 6.96 -2.15 3.42
CA GLU A 46 6.24 -3.36 3.78
C GLU A 46 4.82 -3.29 3.21
N LEU A 47 4.39 -4.33 2.49
CA LEU A 47 3.06 -4.44 1.88
C LEU A 47 2.15 -5.32 2.73
N TYR A 48 0.89 -4.95 2.84
CA TYR A 48 -0.11 -5.59 3.69
C TYR A 48 -1.09 -6.44 2.87
N SER A 49 -0.57 -7.57 2.34
CA SER A 49 -1.31 -8.46 1.42
C SER A 49 -2.60 -9.03 2.02
N ASP A 50 -2.64 -9.27 3.33
CA ASP A 50 -3.81 -9.83 4.01
C ASP A 50 -4.94 -8.79 4.16
N GLN A 51 -4.57 -7.51 4.37
CA GLN A 51 -5.54 -6.44 4.56
C GLN A 51 -6.02 -5.84 3.23
N ALA A 52 -5.11 -5.69 2.24
CA ALA A 52 -5.40 -5.06 0.95
C ALA A 52 -4.96 -5.94 -0.24
N PRO A 53 -5.52 -7.17 -0.38
CA PRO A 53 -5.03 -8.16 -1.34
C PRO A 53 -5.15 -7.72 -2.79
N ILE A 54 -6.21 -7.03 -3.19
CA ILE A 54 -6.42 -6.55 -4.56
C ILE A 54 -5.39 -5.48 -4.90
N THR A 55 -5.20 -4.53 -4.00
CA THR A 55 -4.29 -3.40 -4.18
C THR A 55 -2.84 -3.85 -4.19
N VAL A 56 -2.44 -4.71 -3.25
CA VAL A 56 -1.08 -5.27 -3.20
C VAL A 56 -0.78 -6.11 -4.44
N THR A 57 -1.71 -6.99 -4.85
CA THR A 57 -1.55 -7.80 -6.07
C THR A 57 -1.35 -6.91 -7.30
N ASN A 58 -2.13 -5.84 -7.43
CA ASN A 58 -1.98 -4.89 -8.54
C ASN A 58 -0.62 -4.19 -8.52
N PHE A 59 -0.19 -3.70 -7.35
CA PHE A 59 1.10 -3.03 -7.22
C PHE A 59 2.25 -3.99 -7.56
N LEU A 60 2.23 -5.20 -7.00
CA LEU A 60 3.25 -6.22 -7.25
C LEU A 60 3.29 -6.67 -8.71
N ARG A 61 2.14 -6.79 -9.37
CA ARG A 61 2.09 -7.10 -10.80
C ARG A 61 2.80 -6.05 -11.65
N HIS A 62 2.58 -4.75 -11.38
CA HIS A 62 3.30 -3.68 -12.07
C HIS A 62 4.81 -3.72 -11.77
N LEU A 63 5.17 -4.05 -10.52
CA LEU A 63 6.57 -4.17 -10.09
C LEU A 63 7.26 -5.35 -10.79
N ASP A 64 6.66 -6.54 -10.78
CA ASP A 64 7.22 -7.77 -11.34
C ASP A 64 7.42 -7.68 -12.87
N GLU A 65 6.53 -6.96 -13.56
CA GLU A 65 6.66 -6.65 -15.00
C GLU A 65 7.67 -5.51 -15.28
N GLY A 66 8.31 -4.97 -14.24
CA GLY A 66 9.31 -3.92 -14.36
C GLY A 66 8.74 -2.55 -14.77
N PHE A 67 7.42 -2.32 -14.64
CA PHE A 67 6.80 -1.06 -15.08
C PHE A 67 7.24 0.14 -14.24
N TYR A 68 7.63 -0.08 -12.99
CA TYR A 68 8.17 0.98 -12.14
C TYR A 68 9.64 1.28 -12.41
N ASP A 69 10.39 0.43 -13.13
CA ASP A 69 11.77 0.71 -13.51
C ASP A 69 11.81 1.90 -14.48
N GLY A 70 12.60 2.93 -14.15
CA GLY A 70 12.65 4.18 -14.90
C GLY A 70 11.39 5.06 -14.76
N SER A 71 10.48 4.75 -13.85
CA SER A 71 9.39 5.63 -13.44
C SER A 71 9.87 6.74 -12.50
N SER A 72 8.99 7.51 -11.89
CA SER A 72 9.41 8.62 -11.03
C SER A 72 8.38 9.02 -9.98
N PHE A 73 8.87 9.63 -8.90
CA PHE A 73 8.06 10.58 -8.14
C PHE A 73 8.05 11.89 -8.91
N TYR A 74 6.87 12.35 -9.31
CA TYR A 74 6.68 13.51 -10.18
C TYR A 74 5.92 14.65 -9.52
N ARG A 75 5.25 14.40 -8.40
CA ARG A 75 4.43 15.38 -7.68
C ARG A 75 4.74 15.36 -6.19
N THR A 76 4.75 16.54 -5.59
CA THR A 76 4.85 16.72 -4.15
C THR A 76 3.75 17.66 -3.66
N VAL A 77 3.08 17.28 -2.58
CA VAL A 77 2.09 18.11 -1.90
C VAL A 77 2.61 18.45 -0.52
N THR A 78 2.68 19.71 -0.22
CA THR A 78 2.97 20.28 1.10
C THR A 78 1.74 21.01 1.63
N ILE A 79 1.72 21.38 2.90
CA ILE A 79 0.60 22.15 3.47
C ILE A 79 0.42 23.49 2.74
N GLU A 80 1.53 24.08 2.26
CA GLU A 80 1.55 25.41 1.62
C GLU A 80 1.05 25.36 0.17
N ASN A 81 1.42 24.31 -0.60
CA ASN A 81 1.06 24.21 -2.02
C ASN A 81 -0.18 23.36 -2.28
N ASP A 82 -0.79 22.78 -1.25
CA ASP A 82 -1.97 21.95 -1.42
C ASP A 82 -3.20 22.78 -1.80
N ASN A 83 -3.82 22.48 -2.94
CA ASN A 83 -5.02 23.12 -3.45
C ASN A 83 -6.33 22.47 -2.97
N GLY A 84 -6.25 21.39 -2.17
CA GLY A 84 -7.41 20.68 -1.63
C GLY A 84 -7.67 20.96 -0.15
N SER A 85 -8.71 20.31 0.37
CA SER A 85 -9.11 20.37 1.79
C SER A 85 -9.71 19.03 2.21
N PRO A 86 -9.38 18.49 3.40
CA PRO A 86 -8.34 18.99 4.33
C PRO A 86 -6.94 18.94 3.69
N LYS A 87 -6.03 19.75 4.22
CA LYS A 87 -4.65 19.80 3.74
C LYS A 87 -3.93 18.47 4.00
N ILE A 88 -3.12 18.03 3.04
CA ILE A 88 -2.32 16.81 3.14
C ILE A 88 -0.85 17.09 2.81
N LYS A 89 0.01 16.16 3.20
CA LYS A 89 1.44 16.20 2.86
C LYS A 89 1.85 14.83 2.33
N VAL A 90 2.15 14.74 1.02
CA VAL A 90 2.48 13.49 0.35
C VAL A 90 3.51 13.69 -0.76
N ILE A 91 4.19 12.63 -1.17
CA ILE A 91 4.83 12.52 -2.48
C ILE A 91 4.04 11.53 -3.31
N GLN A 92 3.90 11.79 -4.61
CA GLN A 92 3.17 10.92 -5.54
C GLN A 92 4.08 10.53 -6.71
N GLY A 93 4.03 9.25 -7.05
CA GLY A 93 4.78 8.67 -8.16
C GLY A 93 3.98 7.57 -8.85
N GLY A 94 4.60 6.97 -9.85
CA GLY A 94 4.00 5.92 -10.64
C GLY A 94 4.59 5.89 -12.04
N ILE A 95 4.00 5.06 -12.91
CA ILE A 95 4.50 4.87 -14.28
C ILE A 95 4.16 6.07 -15.19
N GLY A 96 3.21 6.92 -14.79
CA GLY A 96 2.75 8.05 -15.59
C GLY A 96 2.24 7.59 -16.98
N ASP A 97 2.44 8.43 -18.01
CA ASP A 97 2.03 8.15 -19.38
C ASP A 97 3.06 7.32 -20.18
N ARG A 98 4.15 6.85 -19.55
CA ARG A 98 5.24 6.14 -20.23
C ARG A 98 4.81 4.79 -20.81
N ILE A 99 4.00 4.08 -20.06
CA ILE A 99 3.56 2.71 -20.35
C ILE A 99 2.07 2.66 -20.04
N LYS A 100 1.29 1.95 -20.85
CA LYS A 100 -0.12 1.71 -20.55
C LYS A 100 -0.20 0.78 -19.32
N PRO A 101 -0.85 1.20 -18.23
CA PRO A 101 -1.02 0.39 -17.04
C PRO A 101 -1.93 -0.82 -17.31
N PHE A 102 -1.92 -1.78 -16.39
CA PHE A 102 -2.98 -2.78 -16.35
C PHE A 102 -4.35 -2.12 -16.05
N SER A 103 -5.43 -2.90 -16.24
CA SER A 103 -6.78 -2.43 -15.96
C SER A 103 -6.92 -1.94 -14.53
N ALA A 104 -7.78 -0.95 -14.33
CA ALA A 104 -8.12 -0.42 -13.03
C ALA A 104 -8.67 -1.52 -12.10
N ILE A 105 -8.47 -1.34 -10.82
CA ILE A 105 -8.82 -2.30 -9.77
C ILE A 105 -10.00 -1.82 -8.93
N LYS A 106 -10.67 -2.76 -8.27
CA LYS A 106 -11.66 -2.48 -7.25
C LYS A 106 -11.02 -1.75 -6.07
N HIS A 107 -11.74 -0.77 -5.56
CA HIS A 107 -11.32 0.02 -4.41
C HIS A 107 -11.41 -0.81 -3.12
N GLU A 108 -10.32 -0.81 -2.35
CA GLU A 108 -10.27 -1.37 -1.00
C GLU A 108 -10.15 -0.21 -0.02
N SER A 109 -11.30 0.26 0.47
CA SER A 109 -11.35 1.39 1.40
C SER A 109 -10.85 1.03 2.80
N THR A 110 -10.45 2.04 3.57
CA THR A 110 -9.82 1.84 4.88
C THR A 110 -10.75 1.23 5.93
N ASP A 111 -12.07 1.36 5.79
CA ASP A 111 -13.06 0.68 6.66
C ASP A 111 -13.11 -0.84 6.42
N ILE A 112 -12.80 -1.29 5.19
CA ILE A 112 -12.72 -2.72 4.84
C ILE A 112 -11.37 -3.29 5.29
N THR A 113 -10.27 -2.57 5.02
CA THR A 113 -8.91 -3.07 5.26
C THR A 113 -8.44 -2.89 6.70
N GLY A 114 -9.07 -2.00 7.47
CA GLY A 114 -8.62 -1.60 8.80
C GLY A 114 -7.32 -0.79 8.81
N LEU A 115 -6.84 -0.37 7.64
CA LEU A 115 -5.66 0.49 7.49
C LEU A 115 -6.05 1.96 7.60
N SER A 116 -5.06 2.84 7.85
CA SER A 116 -5.25 4.29 7.90
C SER A 116 -4.09 5.02 7.26
N HIS A 117 -4.33 6.27 6.83
CA HIS A 117 -3.31 7.13 6.23
C HIS A 117 -2.50 7.85 7.32
N ILE A 118 -1.59 7.11 7.97
CA ILE A 118 -0.62 7.62 8.95
C ILE A 118 0.74 7.86 8.31
N ASP A 119 1.71 8.42 9.07
CA ASP A 119 3.08 8.71 8.56
C ASP A 119 3.71 7.46 7.93
N GLY A 120 4.13 7.58 6.67
CA GLY A 120 4.73 6.51 5.88
C GLY A 120 3.75 5.59 5.15
N THR A 121 2.43 5.71 5.32
CA THR A 121 1.46 4.90 4.57
C THR A 121 1.61 5.11 3.07
N ILE A 122 1.70 4.00 2.30
CA ILE A 122 1.58 4.01 0.84
C ILE A 122 0.14 3.69 0.45
N SER A 123 -0.40 4.44 -0.52
CA SER A 123 -1.79 4.34 -0.96
C SER A 123 -1.92 4.57 -2.46
N MET A 124 -2.93 3.97 -3.10
CA MET A 124 -3.17 4.13 -4.54
C MET A 124 -3.82 5.48 -4.84
N SER A 125 -3.27 6.15 -5.86
CA SER A 125 -3.89 7.34 -6.43
C SER A 125 -5.07 6.95 -7.33
N ARG A 126 -6.15 7.73 -7.30
CA ARG A 126 -7.33 7.53 -8.14
C ARG A 126 -8.02 8.84 -8.48
N TYR A 127 -8.83 8.85 -9.50
CA TYR A 127 -9.84 9.88 -9.78
C TYR A 127 -11.16 9.49 -9.14
N GLU A 128 -11.97 8.70 -9.82
CA GLU A 128 -13.23 8.13 -9.31
C GLU A 128 -12.96 6.81 -8.57
N VAL A 129 -13.96 6.29 -7.86
CA VAL A 129 -13.89 4.94 -7.28
C VAL A 129 -13.67 3.90 -8.38
N ASP A 130 -12.91 2.84 -8.08
CA ASP A 130 -12.58 1.77 -9.04
C ASP A 130 -11.75 2.22 -10.27
N THR A 131 -11.03 3.36 -10.18
CA THR A 131 -10.18 3.83 -11.30
C THR A 131 -8.68 3.78 -11.02
N ALA A 132 -8.26 3.30 -9.83
CA ALA A 132 -6.85 3.17 -9.51
C ALA A 132 -6.15 2.17 -10.44
N THR A 133 -4.97 2.53 -10.94
CA THR A 133 -4.15 1.67 -11.82
C THR A 133 -2.75 1.45 -11.24
N SER A 134 -1.82 2.37 -11.47
CA SER A 134 -0.39 2.23 -11.15
C SER A 134 0.17 3.32 -10.27
N ASP A 135 -0.47 4.48 -10.23
CA ASP A 135 0.06 5.62 -9.49
C ASP A 135 -0.26 5.51 -7.99
N PHE A 136 0.72 5.85 -7.18
CA PHE A 136 0.64 5.75 -5.73
C PHE A 136 1.19 7.02 -5.07
N PHE A 137 0.89 7.19 -3.79
CA PHE A 137 1.47 8.26 -2.97
C PHE A 137 1.93 7.71 -1.61
N ILE A 138 2.85 8.43 -0.97
CA ILE A 138 3.35 8.13 0.37
C ILE A 138 3.03 9.32 1.27
N CYS A 139 2.38 9.05 2.41
CA CYS A 139 1.99 10.04 3.40
C CYS A 139 3.18 10.52 4.24
N ILE A 140 3.17 11.80 4.60
CA ILE A 140 4.09 12.41 5.55
C ILE A 140 3.25 13.04 6.66
N GLY A 141 3.24 12.41 7.82
CA GLY A 141 2.27 12.69 8.89
C GLY A 141 0.94 11.97 8.68
N ASP A 142 0.01 12.20 9.60
CA ASP A 142 -1.29 11.53 9.64
C ASP A 142 -2.35 12.34 8.90
N HIS A 143 -3.16 11.68 8.07
CA HIS A 143 -4.13 12.29 7.17
C HIS A 143 -5.47 11.56 7.17
N GLU A 144 -6.21 11.61 8.27
CA GLU A 144 -7.56 10.98 8.40
C GLU A 144 -8.53 11.41 7.30
N GLY A 145 -8.34 12.60 6.72
CA GLY A 145 -9.14 13.07 5.59
C GLY A 145 -9.02 12.22 4.32
N LEU A 146 -8.01 11.33 4.22
CA LEU A 146 -7.81 10.38 3.13
C LEU A 146 -8.46 9.01 3.39
N ASP A 147 -8.92 8.75 4.64
CA ASP A 147 -9.59 7.52 5.02
C ASP A 147 -11.06 7.51 4.57
N TYR A 148 -11.70 6.35 4.66
CA TYR A 148 -13.15 6.21 4.48
C TYR A 148 -13.90 7.13 5.45
N GLY A 149 -14.93 7.82 4.97
CA GLY A 149 -15.63 8.86 5.72
C GLY A 149 -14.90 10.21 5.75
N GLY A 150 -13.64 10.25 5.29
CA GLY A 150 -12.87 11.47 5.17
C GLY A 150 -13.39 12.38 4.05
N THR A 151 -13.02 13.66 4.12
CA THR A 151 -13.61 14.69 3.24
C THR A 151 -12.69 15.11 2.09
N ARG A 152 -11.52 14.47 1.95
CA ARG A 152 -10.58 14.81 0.86
C ARG A 152 -11.15 14.47 -0.51
N ASN A 153 -11.84 13.34 -0.63
CA ASN A 153 -12.63 12.98 -1.81
C ASN A 153 -14.10 13.26 -1.57
N LYS A 154 -14.77 13.86 -2.54
CA LYS A 154 -16.20 14.19 -2.45
C LYS A 154 -17.11 12.98 -2.29
N ASP A 155 -16.65 11.80 -2.72
CA ASP A 155 -17.38 10.53 -2.58
C ASP A 155 -17.32 9.94 -1.16
N GLY A 156 -16.44 10.47 -0.28
CA GLY A 156 -16.26 9.99 1.07
C GLY A 156 -15.65 8.58 1.19
N LEU A 157 -15.19 7.98 0.09
CA LEU A 157 -14.66 6.61 0.08
C LEU A 157 -13.15 6.56 0.36
N GLY A 158 -12.47 7.71 0.42
CA GLY A 158 -11.04 7.81 0.69
C GLY A 158 -10.16 7.17 -0.39
N PHE A 159 -9.00 6.66 0.01
CA PHE A 159 -8.03 6.01 -0.85
C PHE A 159 -7.69 4.61 -0.32
N SER A 160 -7.12 3.74 -1.18
CA SER A 160 -6.73 2.37 -0.81
C SER A 160 -5.31 2.36 -0.25
N ALA A 161 -5.19 2.43 1.07
CA ALA A 161 -3.94 2.20 1.78
C ALA A 161 -3.57 0.71 1.69
N PHE A 162 -2.28 0.38 1.43
CA PHE A 162 -1.89 -1.02 1.20
C PHE A 162 -0.50 -1.41 1.73
N GLY A 163 0.18 -0.51 2.44
CA GLY A 163 1.50 -0.77 3.00
C GLY A 163 2.07 0.45 3.71
N ARG A 164 3.31 0.32 4.16
CA ARG A 164 4.01 1.39 4.88
C ARG A 164 5.51 1.40 4.60
N VAL A 165 6.11 2.56 4.53
CA VAL A 165 7.56 2.74 4.51
C VAL A 165 8.15 2.30 5.86
N ILE A 166 9.07 1.33 5.81
CA ILE A 166 9.80 0.81 6.98
C ILE A 166 11.24 1.31 7.03
N SER A 167 11.77 1.86 5.92
CA SER A 167 13.07 2.52 5.85
C SER A 167 13.08 3.56 4.74
N GLY A 168 13.76 4.69 4.91
CA GLY A 168 13.87 5.76 3.91
C GLY A 168 12.81 6.87 4.02
N MET A 169 12.13 7.04 5.17
CA MET A 169 11.24 8.19 5.40
C MET A 169 11.95 9.54 5.34
N ASP A 170 13.25 9.59 5.64
CA ASP A 170 14.09 10.78 5.42
C ASP A 170 14.21 11.12 3.94
N ILE A 171 14.33 10.11 3.06
CA ILE A 171 14.33 10.27 1.60
C ILE A 171 12.96 10.77 1.12
N VAL A 172 11.85 10.20 1.61
CA VAL A 172 10.48 10.66 1.33
C VAL A 172 10.32 12.14 1.68
N LYS A 173 10.75 12.53 2.89
CA LYS A 173 10.69 13.92 3.35
C LYS A 173 11.60 14.86 2.51
N LYS A 174 12.78 14.38 2.11
CA LYS A 174 13.67 15.12 1.22
C LYS A 174 13.04 15.37 -0.15
N ILE A 175 12.40 14.35 -0.76
CA ILE A 175 11.69 14.48 -2.03
C ILE A 175 10.54 15.50 -1.90
N ASN A 176 9.81 15.49 -0.80
CA ASN A 176 8.68 16.39 -0.57
C ASN A 176 9.09 17.88 -0.55
N LEU A 177 10.34 18.18 -0.20
CA LEU A 177 10.87 19.55 -0.13
C LEU A 177 11.51 20.03 -1.45
N LEU A 178 11.54 19.21 -2.50
CA LEU A 178 12.11 19.63 -3.78
C LEU A 178 11.22 20.68 -4.47
N PRO A 179 11.83 21.56 -5.31
CA PRO A 179 11.08 22.56 -6.07
C PRO A 179 10.00 21.93 -6.96
N SER A 180 8.77 22.45 -6.89
CA SER A 180 7.58 21.87 -7.52
C SER A 180 6.75 22.89 -8.32
N GLU A 181 7.42 23.80 -9.00
CA GLU A 181 6.80 24.90 -9.77
C GLU A 181 6.63 24.59 -11.25
N LYS A 182 6.88 23.32 -11.68
CA LYS A 182 6.71 22.92 -13.08
C LYS A 182 5.28 23.23 -13.53
N LYS A 183 5.16 23.96 -14.63
CA LYS A 183 3.85 24.35 -15.19
C LYS A 183 3.03 23.13 -15.59
N THR A 184 1.73 23.21 -15.33
CA THR A 184 0.72 22.24 -15.73
C THR A 184 -0.56 22.96 -16.11
N GLU A 185 -1.34 22.38 -17.02
CA GLU A 185 -2.68 22.87 -17.36
C GLU A 185 -3.73 22.51 -16.32
N ASN A 186 -3.46 21.48 -15.52
CA ASN A 186 -4.36 21.04 -14.45
C ASN A 186 -4.21 21.93 -13.22
N ILE A 187 -5.17 22.82 -13.02
CA ILE A 187 -5.21 23.79 -11.91
C ILE A 187 -5.12 23.10 -10.55
N TYR A 188 -5.70 21.89 -10.39
CA TYR A 188 -5.70 21.16 -9.13
C TYR A 188 -4.31 20.79 -8.63
N VAL A 189 -3.37 20.51 -9.55
CA VAL A 189 -1.99 20.14 -9.23
C VAL A 189 -0.98 21.25 -9.51
N GLN A 190 -1.45 22.48 -9.78
CA GLN A 190 -0.59 23.62 -10.01
C GLN A 190 0.26 23.92 -8.76
N GLY A 191 1.57 24.13 -8.95
CA GLY A 191 2.53 24.34 -7.87
C GLY A 191 2.94 23.06 -7.14
N GLN A 192 2.54 21.88 -7.62
CA GLN A 192 2.83 20.59 -7.00
C GLN A 192 3.66 19.67 -7.90
N MET A 193 3.85 20.01 -9.17
CA MET A 193 4.63 19.18 -10.09
C MET A 193 6.12 19.48 -9.93
N LEU A 194 6.91 18.45 -9.60
CA LEU A 194 8.36 18.59 -9.41
C LEU A 194 9.02 19.15 -10.68
N ASN A 195 9.88 20.16 -10.51
CA ASN A 195 10.67 20.73 -11.61
C ASN A 195 11.52 19.65 -12.27
N ASN A 196 12.13 18.79 -11.46
CA ASN A 196 12.88 17.62 -11.86
C ASN A 196 12.31 16.38 -11.12
N PRO A 197 11.56 15.52 -11.79
CA PRO A 197 11.06 14.28 -11.18
C PRO A 197 12.18 13.41 -10.61
N VAL A 198 11.94 12.78 -9.47
CA VAL A 198 12.90 11.87 -8.84
C VAL A 198 12.74 10.50 -9.45
N MET A 199 13.74 10.04 -10.18
CA MET A 199 13.71 8.77 -10.90
C MET A 199 13.72 7.57 -9.93
N ILE A 200 12.89 6.57 -10.21
CA ILE A 200 12.94 5.24 -9.64
C ILE A 200 13.70 4.38 -10.65
N TYR A 201 14.97 4.10 -10.35
CA TYR A 201 15.82 3.32 -11.27
C TYR A 201 15.43 1.85 -11.28
N LYS A 202 15.02 1.33 -10.13
CA LYS A 202 14.62 -0.07 -9.92
C LYS A 202 13.55 -0.16 -8.85
N ALA A 203 12.58 -1.01 -9.09
CA ALA A 203 11.62 -1.46 -8.09
C ALA A 203 11.69 -2.99 -8.01
N GLU A 204 11.89 -3.55 -6.81
CA GLU A 204 12.15 -4.99 -6.64
C GLU A 204 11.61 -5.52 -5.32
N ARG A 205 11.24 -6.80 -5.28
CA ARG A 205 10.97 -7.52 -4.02
C ARG A 205 12.28 -7.75 -3.26
N LEU A 206 12.21 -7.75 -1.92
CA LEU A 206 13.33 -8.05 -1.03
C LEU A 206 13.19 -9.43 -0.43
#